data_1028e6761eecccfa4c9ca1f79f6a8556
#
_entry.id   1028e6761eecccfa4c9ca1f79f6a8556
#
_cell.length_a   1.000
_cell.length_b   1.000
_cell.length_c   1.000
_cell.angle_alpha   90.00
_cell.angle_beta   90.00
_cell.angle_gamma   90.00
#
_symmetry.space_group_name_H-M   'P 1'
#
loop_
_entity.id
_entity.type
_entity.pdbx_description
1 polymer ?
#
loop_
_entity_poly.entity_id
_entity_poly.type
_entity_poly.pdbx_seq_one_letter_code
_entity_poly.pdbx_strand_id
1 'polypeptide(L)'
;MIKEYWDLYCLGSKATLTIKTNDNMNTLNERSIVVGVDVHKYSHTAVAMNAWGEEKGKIDFSNNNLETYTDWLLHMGLKENIVIGLEDVNSYGIHLVERLRDNNFHIRYVPAILTERERKVSTKREKSDSVDAKRVGKVLLTKYEQTLPAKESIAEKRELDIARELDLLLMERKDLVRSKTIVKNQLHGLIHQQYTESYRLHCPRSFSKKATRWFLTDLKENETILAESIKRRLARLLFVEDQIYTISKEVAVIGERSKEVSAITTIHGCGMVTACSIMAEVITIKRFKNKHHFSSYAGISPTPHSSGRKNTMHTNPFGNRQLNRSLHTIALSQIAIKGDPTGKEYYQKKLKEGKTKLWALRCLKHQLAKVVFQKLRYC
;
A
#
# COMPACT_ATOMS: atom_id res chain seq x y z
N MET A 1 -28.70 -3.95 16.92
CA MET A 1 -28.66 -3.09 15.68
C MET A 1 -27.26 -2.77 15.18
N ILE A 2 -26.41 -2.00 15.86
CA ILE A 2 -25.06 -1.68 15.31
C ILE A 2 -24.17 -2.91 15.20
N LYS A 3 -24.23 -3.85 16.14
CA LYS A 3 -23.49 -5.11 16.11
C LYS A 3 -24.01 -6.06 15.01
N GLU A 4 -25.31 -6.11 14.84
CA GLU A 4 -25.98 -6.92 13.82
C GLU A 4 -25.76 -6.42 12.39
N TYR A 5 -25.66 -5.10 12.18
CA TYR A 5 -25.35 -4.53 10.86
C TYR A 5 -23.93 -4.91 10.41
N TRP A 6 -22.95 -4.83 11.32
CA TRP A 6 -21.60 -5.26 11.02
C TRP A 6 -21.52 -6.79 10.87
N ASP A 7 -22.39 -7.54 11.56
CA ASP A 7 -22.53 -8.98 11.41
C ASP A 7 -23.28 -9.36 10.11
N LEU A 8 -24.25 -8.57 9.64
CA LEU A 8 -24.94 -8.75 8.34
C LEU A 8 -24.01 -8.52 7.13
N TYR A 9 -23.09 -7.57 7.20
CA TYR A 9 -22.01 -7.45 6.21
C TYR A 9 -21.09 -8.69 6.21
N CYS A 10 -21.12 -9.46 7.29
CA CYS A 10 -20.33 -10.66 7.48
C CYS A 10 -21.06 -11.96 7.13
N LEU A 11 -22.41 -11.98 7.04
CA LEU A 11 -23.23 -13.18 6.93
C LEU A 11 -23.63 -13.56 5.48
N GLY A 12 -22.92 -13.08 4.48
CA GLY A 12 -23.06 -13.57 3.11
C GLY A 12 -22.50 -14.98 2.96
N SER A 13 -23.36 -15.98 3.05
CA SER A 13 -23.18 -17.42 2.76
C SER A 13 -22.17 -18.19 3.63
N LYS A 14 -22.71 -19.02 4.52
CA LYS A 14 -22.03 -20.19 5.07
C LYS A 14 -21.87 -21.26 3.97
N ALA A 15 -20.81 -21.15 3.19
CA ALA A 15 -20.26 -22.27 2.44
C ALA A 15 -18.93 -22.63 3.09
N THR A 16 -18.90 -23.72 3.82
CA THR A 16 -17.70 -24.30 4.43
C THR A 16 -16.84 -24.89 3.30
N LEU A 17 -16.08 -24.06 2.62
CA LEU A 17 -15.01 -24.50 1.74
C LEU A 17 -13.76 -24.69 2.59
N THR A 18 -13.48 -25.94 2.92
CA THR A 18 -12.19 -26.35 3.49
C THR A 18 -11.13 -26.21 2.38
N ILE A 19 -10.57 -25.01 2.24
CA ILE A 19 -9.39 -24.80 1.41
C ILE A 19 -8.22 -25.43 2.17
N LYS A 20 -7.79 -26.61 1.73
CA LYS A 20 -6.47 -27.14 2.07
C LYS A 20 -5.44 -26.23 1.44
N THR A 21 -5.02 -25.20 2.14
CA THR A 21 -3.78 -24.48 1.84
C THR A 21 -2.63 -25.42 2.18
N ASN A 22 -1.69 -25.57 1.26
CA ASN A 22 -0.42 -26.25 1.52
C ASN A 22 0.39 -25.40 2.54
N ASP A 23 -0.01 -25.45 3.80
CA ASP A 23 0.55 -24.65 4.90
C ASP A 23 1.75 -25.35 5.58
N ASN A 24 2.54 -26.12 4.83
CA ASN A 24 3.69 -26.83 5.40
C ASN A 24 4.96 -25.98 5.60
N MET A 25 4.91 -24.64 5.37
CA MET A 25 6.09 -23.76 5.55
C MET A 25 5.83 -22.54 6.48
N ASN A 26 5.00 -22.71 7.51
CA ASN A 26 4.74 -21.60 8.44
C ASN A 26 5.79 -21.43 9.56
N THR A 27 6.80 -22.29 9.63
CA THR A 27 7.88 -22.22 10.63
C THR A 27 9.20 -22.71 10.01
N LEU A 28 10.30 -22.05 10.39
CA LEU A 28 11.64 -22.54 10.10
C LEU A 28 11.93 -23.78 10.97
N ASN A 29 12.65 -24.74 10.41
CA ASN A 29 13.10 -25.94 11.09
C ASN A 29 14.65 -26.06 10.99
N GLU A 30 15.23 -27.07 11.61
CA GLU A 30 16.68 -27.29 11.64
C GLU A 30 17.30 -27.50 10.25
N ARG A 31 16.53 -27.94 9.26
CA ARG A 31 16.97 -28.13 7.87
C ARG A 31 16.80 -26.87 7.02
N SER A 32 16.20 -25.83 7.56
CA SER A 32 15.94 -24.60 6.81
C SER A 32 17.25 -23.87 6.47
N ILE A 33 17.34 -23.49 5.20
CA ILE A 33 18.36 -22.56 4.69
C ILE A 33 17.66 -21.21 4.44
N VAL A 34 18.14 -20.20 5.13
CA VAL A 34 17.63 -18.84 4.99
C VAL A 34 18.58 -18.04 4.13
N VAL A 35 18.09 -17.45 3.07
CA VAL A 35 18.86 -16.63 2.13
C VAL A 35 18.37 -15.20 2.22
N GLY A 36 19.21 -14.29 2.70
CA GLY A 36 18.94 -12.86 2.64
C GLY A 36 19.53 -12.28 1.34
N VAL A 37 18.78 -11.45 0.65
CA VAL A 37 19.22 -10.81 -0.59
C VAL A 37 19.15 -9.30 -0.44
N ASP A 38 20.28 -8.64 -0.68
CA ASP A 38 20.37 -7.20 -0.87
C ASP A 38 20.23 -6.87 -2.34
N VAL A 39 19.20 -6.11 -2.69
CA VAL A 39 18.75 -5.89 -4.07
C VAL A 39 19.17 -4.49 -4.52
N HIS A 40 19.94 -4.43 -5.61
CA HIS A 40 20.33 -3.20 -6.28
C HIS A 40 19.88 -3.15 -7.74
N LYS A 41 20.06 -2.03 -8.40
CA LYS A 41 19.61 -1.79 -9.78
C LYS A 41 20.25 -2.74 -10.80
N TYR A 42 21.54 -3.05 -10.65
CA TYR A 42 22.32 -3.80 -11.62
C TYR A 42 22.87 -5.12 -11.09
N SER A 43 23.15 -5.21 -9.81
CA SER A 43 23.72 -6.37 -9.15
C SER A 43 23.04 -6.63 -7.83
N HIS A 44 23.04 -7.85 -7.40
CA HIS A 44 22.45 -8.30 -6.14
C HIS A 44 23.48 -9.10 -5.37
N THR A 45 23.41 -9.06 -4.06
CA THR A 45 24.23 -9.87 -3.15
C THR A 45 23.32 -10.76 -2.33
N ALA A 46 23.58 -12.07 -2.33
CA ALA A 46 22.87 -13.03 -1.49
C ALA A 46 23.81 -13.72 -0.51
N VAL A 47 23.31 -13.94 0.72
CA VAL A 47 24.00 -14.69 1.76
C VAL A 47 23.06 -15.76 2.28
N ALA A 48 23.52 -17.03 2.19
CA ALA A 48 22.82 -18.19 2.73
C ALA A 48 23.30 -18.50 4.15
N MET A 49 22.38 -18.80 5.04
CA MET A 49 22.64 -19.20 6.43
C MET A 49 21.80 -20.41 6.81
N ASN A 50 22.32 -21.25 7.70
CA ASN A 50 21.54 -22.33 8.29
C ASN A 50 20.61 -21.80 9.38
N ALA A 51 19.82 -22.69 10.00
CA ALA A 51 18.87 -22.34 11.08
C ALA A 51 19.53 -21.72 12.32
N TRP A 52 20.83 -21.95 12.53
CA TRP A 52 21.61 -21.37 13.65
C TRP A 52 22.28 -20.03 13.30
N GLY A 53 22.10 -19.55 12.06
CA GLY A 53 22.67 -18.29 11.60
C GLY A 53 24.12 -18.36 11.13
N GLU A 54 24.65 -19.56 10.95
CA GLU A 54 25.99 -19.77 10.36
C GLU A 54 25.92 -19.58 8.85
N GLU A 55 26.83 -18.80 8.30
CA GLU A 55 26.96 -18.56 6.88
C GLU A 55 27.40 -19.84 6.14
N LYS A 56 26.66 -20.24 5.12
CA LYS A 56 26.93 -21.40 4.29
C LYS A 56 27.46 -21.01 2.90
N GLY A 57 27.25 -19.80 2.47
CA GLY A 57 27.77 -19.29 1.22
C GLY A 57 27.30 -17.88 0.92
N LYS A 58 27.99 -17.27 -0.01
CA LYS A 58 27.69 -15.94 -0.56
C LYS A 58 27.83 -15.95 -2.06
N ILE A 59 26.98 -15.18 -2.75
CA ILE A 59 27.07 -14.96 -4.19
C ILE A 59 26.70 -13.51 -4.53
N ASP A 60 27.43 -12.94 -5.49
CA ASP A 60 27.09 -11.71 -6.17
C ASP A 60 26.61 -12.05 -7.59
N PHE A 61 25.49 -11.51 -8.03
CA PHE A 61 24.86 -11.83 -9.31
C PHE A 61 24.12 -10.61 -9.88
N SER A 62 23.73 -10.68 -11.15
CA SER A 62 23.00 -9.60 -11.85
C SER A 62 21.66 -10.10 -12.40
N ASN A 63 20.78 -9.15 -12.76
CA ASN A 63 19.52 -9.48 -13.44
C ASN A 63 19.71 -10.22 -14.79
N ASN A 64 20.86 -10.07 -15.43
CA ASN A 64 21.17 -10.75 -16.68
C ASN A 64 21.62 -12.22 -16.46
N ASN A 65 21.92 -12.61 -15.23
CA ASN A 65 22.42 -13.95 -14.89
C ASN A 65 21.71 -14.55 -13.67
N LEU A 66 20.39 -14.52 -13.69
CA LEU A 66 19.56 -15.09 -12.61
C LEU A 66 19.62 -16.62 -12.57
N GLU A 67 20.05 -17.26 -13.65
CA GLU A 67 20.23 -18.72 -13.70
C GLU A 67 21.34 -19.17 -12.75
N THR A 68 22.48 -18.50 -12.80
CA THR A 68 23.59 -18.77 -11.86
C THR A 68 23.14 -18.68 -10.40
N TYR A 69 22.27 -17.73 -10.09
CA TYR A 69 21.73 -17.61 -8.73
C TYR A 69 20.80 -18.77 -8.38
N THR A 70 19.92 -19.17 -9.31
CA THR A 70 19.03 -20.32 -9.05
C THR A 70 19.79 -21.62 -8.90
N ASP A 71 20.84 -21.84 -9.69
CA ASP A 71 21.72 -23.00 -9.59
C ASP A 71 22.48 -23.00 -8.26
N TRP A 72 23.01 -21.85 -7.86
CA TRP A 72 23.67 -21.71 -6.55
C TRP A 72 22.71 -22.03 -5.39
N LEU A 73 21.43 -21.59 -5.45
CA LEU A 73 20.44 -21.94 -4.44
C LEU A 73 20.22 -23.45 -4.35
N LEU A 74 20.15 -24.15 -5.48
CA LEU A 74 19.96 -25.60 -5.51
C LEU A 74 21.17 -26.37 -4.94
N HIS A 75 22.39 -25.79 -4.99
CA HIS A 75 23.56 -26.33 -4.31
C HIS A 75 23.54 -26.11 -2.78
N MET A 76 22.78 -25.13 -2.28
CA MET A 76 22.67 -24.89 -0.84
C MET A 76 21.78 -25.92 -0.13
N GLY A 77 20.84 -26.56 -0.83
CA GLY A 77 19.92 -27.54 -0.25
C GLY A 77 18.69 -27.83 -1.08
N LEU A 78 17.81 -28.64 -0.54
CA LEU A 78 16.52 -28.92 -1.16
C LEU A 78 15.65 -27.66 -1.19
N LYS A 79 15.01 -27.41 -2.32
CA LYS A 79 14.22 -26.19 -2.59
C LYS A 79 13.16 -25.94 -1.51
N GLU A 80 12.50 -26.97 -1.03
CA GLU A 80 11.48 -26.90 0.04
C GLU A 80 12.04 -26.42 1.39
N ASN A 81 13.35 -26.50 1.60
CA ASN A 81 14.02 -26.01 2.80
C ASN A 81 14.58 -24.60 2.66
N ILE A 82 14.53 -24.01 1.46
CA ILE A 82 15.12 -22.69 1.18
C ILE A 82 14.06 -21.62 1.33
N VAL A 83 14.33 -20.64 2.19
CA VAL A 83 13.49 -19.43 2.38
C VAL A 83 14.29 -18.21 2.00
N ILE A 84 13.82 -17.46 1.02
CA ILE A 84 14.51 -16.29 0.47
C ILE A 84 13.82 -15.01 0.95
N GLY A 85 14.57 -14.09 1.53
CA GLY A 85 14.09 -12.79 1.96
C GLY A 85 14.63 -11.65 1.12
N LEU A 86 13.74 -10.71 0.77
CA LEU A 86 14.08 -9.48 0.06
C LEU A 86 13.39 -8.28 0.70
N GLU A 87 14.08 -7.11 0.73
CA GLU A 87 13.44 -5.84 1.11
C GLU A 87 12.66 -5.20 -0.04
N ASP A 88 13.21 -5.25 -1.24
CA ASP A 88 12.57 -4.72 -2.46
C ASP A 88 12.11 -5.85 -3.36
N VAL A 89 10.79 -5.96 -3.48
CA VAL A 89 10.13 -6.93 -4.35
C VAL A 89 9.41 -6.27 -5.53
N ASN A 90 9.33 -4.93 -5.56
CA ASN A 90 8.46 -4.22 -6.49
C ASN A 90 9.22 -3.35 -7.52
N SER A 91 10.46 -2.99 -7.26
CA SER A 91 11.25 -2.17 -8.18
C SER A 91 12.44 -2.94 -8.74
N TYR A 92 13.61 -2.82 -8.17
CA TYR A 92 14.81 -3.52 -8.68
C TYR A 92 14.77 -5.04 -8.52
N GLY A 93 14.01 -5.54 -7.52
CA GLY A 93 13.86 -6.97 -7.25
C GLY A 93 12.81 -7.70 -8.09
N ILE A 94 12.05 -7.00 -8.95
CA ILE A 94 10.90 -7.59 -9.63
C ILE A 94 11.26 -8.80 -10.50
N HIS A 95 12.30 -8.69 -11.31
CA HIS A 95 12.74 -9.79 -12.20
C HIS A 95 13.29 -10.97 -11.40
N LEU A 96 14.01 -10.70 -10.31
CA LEU A 96 14.48 -11.74 -9.39
C LEU A 96 13.31 -12.49 -8.77
N VAL A 97 12.31 -11.78 -8.26
CA VAL A 97 11.12 -12.39 -7.63
C VAL A 97 10.33 -13.22 -8.66
N GLU A 98 10.17 -12.73 -9.89
CA GLU A 98 9.53 -13.49 -10.98
C GLU A 98 10.28 -14.79 -11.27
N ARG A 99 11.58 -14.74 -11.43
CA ARG A 99 12.42 -15.92 -11.69
C ARG A 99 12.32 -16.93 -10.54
N LEU A 100 12.40 -16.47 -9.29
CA LEU A 100 12.29 -17.32 -8.11
C LEU A 100 10.90 -17.97 -7.98
N ARG A 101 9.83 -17.22 -8.28
CA ARG A 101 8.45 -17.73 -8.31
C ARG A 101 8.29 -18.81 -9.38
N ASP A 102 8.75 -18.54 -10.60
CA ASP A 102 8.64 -19.49 -11.72
C ASP A 102 9.40 -20.80 -11.45
N ASN A 103 10.40 -20.72 -10.58
CA ASN A 103 11.11 -21.88 -10.04
C ASN A 103 10.52 -22.41 -8.73
N ASN A 104 9.35 -21.93 -8.29
CA ASN A 104 8.66 -22.35 -7.05
C ASN A 104 9.50 -22.25 -5.76
N PHE A 105 10.35 -21.23 -5.64
CA PHE A 105 11.03 -20.94 -4.37
C PHE A 105 10.10 -20.24 -3.36
N HIS A 106 10.37 -20.46 -2.08
CA HIS A 106 9.65 -19.77 -1.00
C HIS A 106 10.23 -18.39 -0.76
N ILE A 107 9.48 -17.33 -1.09
CA ILE A 107 9.93 -15.96 -1.06
C ILE A 107 9.18 -15.18 0.03
N ARG A 108 9.90 -14.39 0.82
CA ARG A 108 9.33 -13.52 1.84
C ARG A 108 9.77 -12.06 1.66
N TYR A 109 8.80 -11.18 1.81
CA TYR A 109 9.07 -9.76 1.94
C TYR A 109 9.53 -9.43 3.36
N VAL A 110 10.68 -8.82 3.49
CA VAL A 110 11.26 -8.37 4.74
C VAL A 110 11.09 -6.85 4.83
N PRO A 111 10.25 -6.34 5.74
CA PRO A 111 10.07 -4.89 5.91
C PRO A 111 11.39 -4.21 6.31
N ALA A 112 11.78 -3.15 5.59
CA ALA A 112 13.03 -2.40 5.81
C ALA A 112 13.19 -1.86 7.26
N ILE A 113 12.08 -1.67 7.98
CA ILE A 113 12.14 -1.28 9.40
C ILE A 113 12.76 -2.39 10.28
N LEU A 114 12.62 -3.65 9.91
CA LEU A 114 13.16 -4.77 10.68
C LEU A 114 14.67 -4.87 10.48
N THR A 115 15.16 -4.71 9.27
CA THR A 115 16.59 -4.71 8.94
C THR A 115 17.28 -3.45 9.50
N GLU A 116 16.60 -2.29 9.46
CA GLU A 116 17.08 -1.06 10.10
C GLU A 116 17.23 -1.24 11.63
N ARG A 117 16.33 -1.98 12.28
CA ARG A 117 16.47 -2.32 13.71
C ARG A 117 17.65 -3.25 13.96
N GLU A 118 17.86 -4.26 13.09
CA GLU A 118 19.04 -5.13 13.16
C GLU A 118 20.34 -4.33 12.99
N ARG A 119 20.35 -3.35 12.09
CA ARG A 119 21.49 -2.44 11.89
C ARG A 119 21.82 -1.65 13.17
N LYS A 120 20.79 -1.18 13.89
CA LYS A 120 20.97 -0.40 15.14
C LYS A 120 21.44 -1.22 16.32
N VAL A 121 21.16 -2.52 16.34
CA VAL A 121 21.64 -3.44 17.39
C VAL A 121 23.12 -3.81 17.19
N SER A 122 23.62 -3.73 15.96
CA SER A 122 25.02 -4.04 15.66
C SER A 122 25.96 -2.97 16.23
N THR A 123 26.96 -3.39 17.00
CA THR A 123 28.02 -2.52 17.56
C THR A 123 28.98 -2.02 16.48
N LYS A 124 29.11 -2.73 15.36
CA LYS A 124 29.94 -2.36 14.21
C LYS A 124 29.09 -1.66 13.15
N ARG A 125 29.52 -0.49 12.72
CA ARG A 125 28.89 0.28 11.62
C ARG A 125 29.41 -0.13 10.23
N GLU A 126 29.71 -1.40 10.05
CA GLU A 126 30.09 -1.90 8.73
C GLU A 126 28.92 -1.79 7.76
N LYS A 127 29.18 -1.23 6.58
CA LYS A 127 28.24 -1.17 5.47
C LYS A 127 28.88 -1.84 4.26
N SER A 128 28.34 -2.99 3.90
CA SER A 128 28.62 -3.68 2.64
C SER A 128 27.37 -4.45 2.23
N ASP A 129 27.19 -4.70 0.95
CA ASP A 129 26.03 -5.40 0.41
C ASP A 129 25.88 -6.80 1.05
N SER A 130 27.00 -7.48 1.37
CA SER A 130 26.95 -8.76 2.08
C SER A 130 26.49 -8.65 3.52
N VAL A 131 26.81 -7.56 4.20
CA VAL A 131 26.33 -7.30 5.58
C VAL A 131 24.85 -6.97 5.55
N ASP A 132 24.38 -6.23 4.55
CA ASP A 132 22.96 -5.88 4.40
C ASP A 132 22.16 -7.14 4.00
N ALA A 133 22.62 -7.95 3.05
CA ALA A 133 22.05 -9.27 2.75
C ALA A 133 21.98 -10.19 4.00
N LYS A 134 23.04 -10.24 4.79
CA LYS A 134 23.08 -11.02 6.05
C LYS A 134 22.07 -10.51 7.09
N ARG A 135 21.83 -9.20 7.16
CA ARG A 135 20.78 -8.60 8.01
C ARG A 135 19.39 -9.03 7.60
N VAL A 136 19.10 -9.05 6.31
CA VAL A 136 17.83 -9.57 5.77
C VAL A 136 17.62 -11.03 6.20
N GLY A 137 18.62 -11.86 6.06
CA GLY A 137 18.57 -13.26 6.51
C GLY A 137 18.39 -13.39 8.02
N LYS A 138 19.06 -12.58 8.84
CA LYS A 138 18.87 -12.57 10.30
C LYS A 138 17.47 -12.21 10.72
N VAL A 139 16.81 -11.25 10.01
CA VAL A 139 15.40 -10.92 10.24
C VAL A 139 14.51 -12.12 9.97
N LEU A 140 14.78 -12.88 8.91
CA LEU A 140 14.04 -14.12 8.63
C LEU A 140 14.21 -15.14 9.75
N LEU A 141 15.43 -15.34 10.26
CA LEU A 141 15.69 -16.27 11.35
C LEU A 141 15.00 -15.88 12.67
N THR A 142 15.03 -14.58 13.02
CA THR A 142 14.63 -14.13 14.36
C THR A 142 13.21 -13.55 14.42
N LYS A 143 12.66 -13.11 13.28
CA LYS A 143 11.38 -12.38 13.20
C LYS A 143 10.50 -12.87 12.03
N TYR A 144 10.58 -14.16 11.74
CA TYR A 144 9.85 -14.78 10.62
C TYR A 144 8.36 -14.41 10.59
N GLU A 145 7.70 -14.47 11.75
CA GLU A 145 6.27 -14.14 11.88
C GLU A 145 5.94 -12.66 11.56
N GLN A 146 6.93 -11.77 11.59
CA GLN A 146 6.76 -10.35 11.24
C GLN A 146 7.04 -10.06 9.76
N THR A 147 7.58 -11.03 9.03
CA THR A 147 7.75 -10.96 7.58
C THR A 147 6.46 -11.45 6.89
N LEU A 148 6.28 -11.09 5.63
CA LEU A 148 5.12 -11.51 4.85
C LEU A 148 5.57 -12.35 3.65
N PRO A 149 4.80 -13.37 3.27
CA PRO A 149 5.02 -14.00 1.96
C PRO A 149 5.04 -12.92 0.88
N ALA A 150 5.98 -13.04 -0.06
CA ALA A 150 6.01 -12.12 -1.18
C ALA A 150 4.69 -12.21 -1.95
N LYS A 151 4.19 -11.08 -2.43
CA LYS A 151 2.91 -10.99 -3.13
C LYS A 151 2.88 -11.96 -4.31
N GLU A 152 3.99 -12.01 -5.01
CA GLU A 152 4.22 -12.77 -6.22
C GLU A 152 4.27 -14.29 -5.99
N SER A 153 4.61 -14.75 -4.81
CA SER A 153 4.71 -16.18 -4.50
C SER A 153 3.38 -16.86 -4.20
N ILE A 154 2.33 -16.11 -3.90
CA ILE A 154 1.02 -16.63 -3.49
C ILE A 154 -0.09 -16.28 -4.48
N ALA A 155 0.04 -15.14 -5.16
CA ALA A 155 -0.99 -14.66 -6.08
C ALA A 155 -0.94 -15.42 -7.40
N GLU A 156 -2.11 -15.64 -8.00
CA GLU A 156 -2.22 -16.15 -9.35
C GLU A 156 -1.67 -15.11 -10.36
N LYS A 157 -1.13 -15.59 -11.50
CA LYS A 157 -0.55 -14.71 -12.53
C LYS A 157 -1.53 -13.58 -12.91
N ARG A 158 -2.81 -13.91 -13.10
CA ARG A 158 -3.85 -12.94 -13.45
C ARG A 158 -4.03 -11.86 -12.38
N GLU A 159 -4.00 -12.23 -11.08
CA GLU A 159 -4.10 -11.27 -9.97
C GLU A 159 -2.91 -10.31 -9.96
N LEU A 160 -1.72 -10.84 -10.25
CA LEU A 160 -0.48 -10.06 -10.34
C LEU A 160 -0.50 -9.09 -11.52
N ASP A 161 -0.91 -9.54 -12.71
CA ASP A 161 -0.94 -8.70 -13.91
C ASP A 161 -1.91 -7.53 -13.71
N ILE A 162 -3.13 -7.80 -13.21
CA ILE A 162 -4.10 -6.76 -12.86
C ILE A 162 -3.53 -5.78 -11.82
N ALA A 163 -2.89 -6.29 -10.78
CA ALA A 163 -2.35 -5.44 -9.70
C ALA A 163 -1.20 -4.56 -10.20
N ARG A 164 -0.36 -5.04 -11.12
CA ARG A 164 0.73 -4.26 -11.73
C ARG A 164 0.21 -3.16 -12.64
N GLU A 165 -0.76 -3.48 -13.51
CA GLU A 165 -1.41 -2.48 -14.35
C GLU A 165 -2.04 -1.38 -13.48
N LEU A 166 -2.75 -1.75 -12.42
CA LEU A 166 -3.35 -0.81 -11.48
C LEU A 166 -2.31 0.03 -10.74
N ASP A 167 -1.20 -0.59 -10.28
CA ASP A 167 -0.17 0.14 -9.52
C ASP A 167 0.49 1.23 -10.36
N LEU A 168 0.83 0.93 -11.63
CA LEU A 168 1.40 1.90 -12.57
C LEU A 168 0.46 3.09 -12.78
N LEU A 169 -0.82 2.84 -13.13
CA LEU A 169 -1.80 3.90 -13.38
C LEU A 169 -2.12 4.71 -12.11
N LEU A 170 -2.20 4.05 -10.96
CA LEU A 170 -2.47 4.71 -9.68
C LEU A 170 -1.28 5.55 -9.22
N MET A 171 -0.05 5.15 -9.51
CA MET A 171 1.16 5.92 -9.25
C MET A 171 1.19 7.19 -10.12
N GLU A 172 0.97 7.05 -11.42
CA GLU A 172 0.88 8.19 -12.34
C GLU A 172 -0.25 9.15 -11.94
N ARG A 173 -1.44 8.61 -11.66
CA ARG A 173 -2.57 9.41 -11.18
C ARG A 173 -2.25 10.18 -9.90
N LYS A 174 -1.53 9.57 -8.97
CA LYS A 174 -1.11 10.20 -7.71
C LYS A 174 -0.19 11.40 -7.97
N ASP A 175 0.75 11.27 -8.90
CA ASP A 175 1.69 12.34 -9.26
C ASP A 175 0.98 13.49 -9.96
N LEU A 176 0.02 13.19 -10.83
CA LEU A 176 -0.85 14.19 -11.44
C LEU A 176 -1.72 14.92 -10.40
N VAL A 177 -2.30 14.22 -9.44
CA VAL A 177 -3.05 14.86 -8.33
C VAL A 177 -2.14 15.77 -7.50
N ARG A 178 -0.89 15.39 -7.26
CA ARG A 178 0.10 16.24 -6.61
C ARG A 178 0.42 17.48 -7.44
N SER A 179 0.66 17.30 -8.75
CA SER A 179 0.91 18.38 -9.70
C SER A 179 -0.27 19.37 -9.74
N LYS A 180 -1.51 18.86 -9.82
CA LYS A 180 -2.75 19.64 -9.72
C LYS A 180 -2.77 20.54 -8.48
N THR A 181 -2.41 19.99 -7.32
CA THR A 181 -2.40 20.73 -6.06
C THR A 181 -1.36 21.84 -6.08
N ILE A 182 -0.15 21.57 -6.61
CA ILE A 182 0.91 22.57 -6.76
C ILE A 182 0.45 23.72 -7.68
N VAL A 183 -0.12 23.39 -8.84
CA VAL A 183 -0.61 24.39 -9.79
C VAL A 183 -1.73 25.24 -9.17
N LYS A 184 -2.67 24.64 -8.44
CA LYS A 184 -3.72 25.39 -7.73
C LYS A 184 -3.15 26.35 -6.69
N ASN A 185 -2.19 25.91 -5.90
CA ASN A 185 -1.55 26.78 -4.90
C ASN A 185 -0.82 27.97 -5.55
N GLN A 186 -0.12 27.75 -6.67
CA GLN A 186 0.51 28.81 -7.45
C GLN A 186 -0.52 29.79 -8.01
N LEU A 187 -1.63 29.27 -8.55
CA LEU A 187 -2.71 30.10 -9.09
C LEU A 187 -3.37 30.96 -8.01
N HIS A 188 -3.57 30.45 -6.77
CA HIS A 188 -4.13 31.26 -5.69
C HIS A 188 -3.33 32.53 -5.44
N GLY A 189 -1.99 32.47 -5.41
CA GLY A 189 -1.14 33.63 -5.22
C GLY A 189 -1.24 34.64 -6.37
N LEU A 190 -1.19 34.17 -7.61
CA LEU A 190 -1.23 35.04 -8.81
C LEU A 190 -2.62 35.68 -9.00
N ILE A 191 -3.70 34.93 -8.77
CA ILE A 191 -5.06 35.43 -8.86
C ILE A 191 -5.30 36.49 -7.78
N HIS A 192 -4.76 36.33 -6.58
CA HIS A 192 -4.83 37.36 -5.54
C HIS A 192 -4.11 38.64 -5.93
N GLN A 193 -2.94 38.54 -6.60
CA GLN A 193 -2.21 39.72 -7.12
C GLN A 193 -3.01 40.44 -8.22
N GLN A 194 -3.68 39.69 -9.11
CA GLN A 194 -4.43 40.26 -10.24
C GLN A 194 -5.77 40.87 -9.81
N TYR A 195 -6.51 40.22 -8.91
CA TYR A 195 -7.91 40.52 -8.63
C TYR A 195 -8.18 40.91 -7.16
N THR A 196 -7.19 40.82 -6.29
CA THR A 196 -7.42 40.90 -4.83
C THR A 196 -8.49 39.88 -4.40
N GLU A 197 -9.64 40.32 -3.92
CA GLU A 197 -10.77 39.42 -3.57
C GLU A 197 -11.99 39.59 -4.50
N SER A 198 -11.94 40.52 -5.43
CA SER A 198 -13.09 40.85 -6.29
C SER A 198 -13.59 39.67 -7.14
N TYR A 199 -12.72 38.75 -7.54
CA TYR A 199 -13.09 37.57 -8.31
C TYR A 199 -14.07 36.65 -7.57
N ARG A 200 -14.15 36.69 -6.24
CA ARG A 200 -15.05 35.83 -5.45
C ARG A 200 -16.53 36.09 -5.72
N LEU A 201 -16.86 37.30 -6.17
CA LEU A 201 -18.23 37.64 -6.59
C LEU A 201 -18.67 36.78 -7.81
N HIS A 202 -17.74 36.51 -8.73
CA HIS A 202 -17.99 35.74 -9.94
C HIS A 202 -17.65 34.25 -9.77
N CYS A 203 -16.68 33.94 -8.91
CA CYS A 203 -16.12 32.62 -8.71
C CYS A 203 -16.03 32.25 -7.23
N PRO A 204 -17.15 31.97 -6.54
CA PRO A 204 -17.17 31.65 -5.11
C PRO A 204 -16.39 30.35 -4.79
N ARG A 205 -16.22 29.47 -5.80
CA ARG A 205 -15.37 28.29 -5.70
C ARG A 205 -14.24 28.42 -6.73
N SER A 206 -13.05 28.79 -6.29
CA SER A 206 -11.85 28.85 -7.11
C SER A 206 -11.59 27.52 -7.80
N PHE A 207 -11.22 27.55 -9.07
CA PHE A 207 -10.87 26.38 -9.89
C PHE A 207 -12.00 25.35 -10.11
N SER A 208 -13.27 25.75 -10.00
CA SER A 208 -14.35 25.00 -10.65
C SER A 208 -14.27 25.20 -12.18
N LYS A 209 -14.85 24.28 -12.96
CA LYS A 209 -14.91 24.45 -14.43
C LYS A 209 -15.47 25.81 -14.85
N LYS A 210 -16.49 26.31 -14.12
CA LYS A 210 -17.08 27.64 -14.34
C LYS A 210 -16.07 28.75 -14.04
N ALA A 211 -15.37 28.67 -12.90
CA ALA A 211 -14.38 29.66 -12.50
C ALA A 211 -13.19 29.69 -13.48
N THR A 212 -12.66 28.53 -13.87
CA THR A 212 -11.57 28.43 -14.83
C THR A 212 -11.94 29.08 -16.17
N ARG A 213 -13.16 28.81 -16.66
CA ARG A 213 -13.68 29.44 -17.90
C ARG A 213 -13.82 30.94 -17.74
N TRP A 214 -14.33 31.43 -16.61
CA TRP A 214 -14.45 32.85 -16.34
C TRP A 214 -13.09 33.55 -16.35
N PHE A 215 -12.10 33.05 -15.66
CA PHE A 215 -10.74 33.61 -15.67
C PHE A 215 -10.14 33.67 -17.09
N LEU A 216 -10.31 32.62 -17.89
CA LEU A 216 -9.80 32.59 -19.26
C LEU A 216 -10.50 33.62 -20.17
N THR A 217 -11.79 33.87 -19.93
CA THR A 217 -12.56 34.89 -20.68
C THR A 217 -12.17 36.30 -20.25
N ASP A 218 -12.09 36.55 -18.93
CA ASP A 218 -11.78 37.85 -18.36
C ASP A 218 -10.36 38.32 -18.67
N LEU A 219 -9.42 37.39 -18.69
CA LEU A 219 -8.01 37.65 -19.01
C LEU A 219 -7.70 37.63 -20.52
N LYS A 220 -8.69 37.40 -21.41
CA LYS A 220 -8.44 37.13 -22.83
C LYS A 220 -7.60 38.21 -23.48
N GLU A 221 -7.94 39.48 -23.25
CA GLU A 221 -7.27 40.65 -23.86
C GLU A 221 -6.21 41.28 -22.95
N ASN A 222 -5.95 40.71 -21.81
CA ASN A 222 -4.92 41.21 -20.89
C ASN A 222 -3.56 40.57 -21.22
N GLU A 223 -2.64 41.36 -21.73
CA GLU A 223 -1.30 40.93 -22.19
C GLU A 223 -0.20 41.14 -21.12
N THR A 224 -0.56 41.54 -19.92
CA THR A 224 0.43 41.67 -18.85
C THR A 224 1.11 40.33 -18.55
N ILE A 225 2.38 40.35 -18.14
CA ILE A 225 3.16 39.17 -17.77
C ILE A 225 2.41 38.33 -16.69
N LEU A 226 1.75 39.02 -15.76
CA LEU A 226 0.96 38.40 -14.72
C LEU A 226 -0.26 37.62 -15.29
N ALA A 227 -1.03 38.26 -16.18
CA ALA A 227 -2.16 37.66 -16.86
C ALA A 227 -1.74 36.44 -17.69
N GLU A 228 -0.68 36.57 -18.48
CA GLU A 228 -0.12 35.47 -19.26
C GLU A 228 0.40 34.33 -18.37
N SER A 229 0.97 34.64 -17.22
CA SER A 229 1.40 33.63 -16.24
C SER A 229 0.21 32.87 -15.65
N ILE A 230 -0.92 33.54 -15.41
CA ILE A 230 -2.17 32.92 -14.96
C ILE A 230 -2.76 32.03 -16.06
N LYS A 231 -2.87 32.54 -17.30
CA LYS A 231 -3.39 31.79 -18.46
C LYS A 231 -2.63 30.47 -18.67
N ARG A 232 -1.30 30.49 -18.69
CA ARG A 232 -0.46 29.28 -18.84
C ARG A 232 -0.70 28.26 -17.72
N ARG A 233 -0.87 28.71 -16.48
CA ARG A 233 -1.14 27.80 -15.35
C ARG A 233 -2.58 27.25 -15.37
N LEU A 234 -3.54 28.04 -15.81
CA LEU A 234 -4.92 27.54 -16.02
C LEU A 234 -4.96 26.47 -17.12
N ALA A 235 -4.24 26.69 -18.23
CA ALA A 235 -4.12 25.69 -19.29
C ALA A 235 -3.48 24.39 -18.77
N ARG A 236 -2.39 24.51 -17.99
CA ARG A 236 -1.76 23.36 -17.33
C ARG A 236 -2.72 22.66 -16.36
N LEU A 237 -3.51 23.41 -15.59
CA LEU A 237 -4.49 22.84 -14.67
C LEU A 237 -5.53 22.01 -15.42
N LEU A 238 -6.08 22.54 -16.52
CA LEU A 238 -7.06 21.82 -17.36
C LEU A 238 -6.46 20.54 -17.94
N PHE A 239 -5.24 20.62 -18.49
CA PHE A 239 -4.53 19.45 -19.01
C PHE A 239 -4.36 18.36 -17.94
N VAL A 240 -3.85 18.73 -16.75
CA VAL A 240 -3.67 17.77 -15.65
C VAL A 240 -5.00 17.18 -15.17
N GLU A 241 -6.08 17.97 -15.14
CA GLU A 241 -7.41 17.48 -14.77
C GLU A 241 -7.95 16.47 -15.80
N ASP A 242 -7.72 16.70 -17.09
CA ASP A 242 -8.07 15.79 -18.16
C ASP A 242 -7.29 14.46 -18.06
N GLN A 243 -5.98 14.52 -17.86
CA GLN A 243 -5.16 13.32 -17.64
C GLN A 243 -5.63 12.51 -16.43
N ILE A 244 -5.94 13.16 -15.29
CA ILE A 244 -6.48 12.48 -14.10
C ILE A 244 -7.80 11.79 -14.43
N TYR A 245 -8.65 12.40 -15.25
CA TYR A 245 -9.94 11.82 -15.67
C TYR A 245 -9.73 10.59 -16.56
N THR A 246 -8.84 10.69 -17.56
CA THR A 246 -8.50 9.59 -18.48
C THR A 246 -7.94 8.39 -17.72
N ILE A 247 -6.91 8.59 -16.90
CA ILE A 247 -6.33 7.51 -16.09
C ILE A 247 -7.37 6.92 -15.12
N SER A 248 -8.25 7.74 -14.55
CA SER A 248 -9.31 7.22 -13.67
C SER A 248 -10.29 6.31 -14.40
N LYS A 249 -10.55 6.53 -15.70
CA LYS A 249 -11.34 5.63 -16.54
C LYS A 249 -10.59 4.32 -16.83
N GLU A 250 -9.31 4.40 -17.17
CA GLU A 250 -8.47 3.22 -17.42
C GLU A 250 -8.39 2.34 -16.17
N VAL A 251 -8.17 2.95 -15.00
CA VAL A 251 -8.22 2.25 -13.70
C VAL A 251 -9.57 1.55 -13.50
N ALA A 252 -10.68 2.18 -13.87
CA ALA A 252 -12.01 1.57 -13.74
C ALA A 252 -12.18 0.35 -14.66
N VAL A 253 -11.76 0.46 -15.91
CA VAL A 253 -11.82 -0.65 -16.89
C VAL A 253 -11.00 -1.86 -16.42
N ILE A 254 -9.80 -1.62 -15.88
CA ILE A 254 -8.98 -2.72 -15.33
C ILE A 254 -9.62 -3.28 -14.06
N GLY A 255 -10.14 -2.41 -13.19
CA GLY A 255 -10.80 -2.81 -11.95
C GLY A 255 -12.03 -3.69 -12.16
N GLU A 256 -12.79 -3.48 -13.23
CA GLU A 256 -13.96 -4.29 -13.60
C GLU A 256 -13.61 -5.75 -13.95
N ARG A 257 -12.35 -6.02 -14.27
CA ARG A 257 -11.86 -7.40 -14.51
C ARG A 257 -11.69 -8.21 -13.22
N SER A 258 -11.73 -7.55 -12.04
CA SER A 258 -11.55 -8.17 -10.72
C SER A 258 -12.87 -8.22 -9.95
N LYS A 259 -13.29 -9.43 -9.58
CA LYS A 259 -14.44 -9.66 -8.70
C LYS A 259 -14.21 -9.10 -7.29
N GLU A 260 -12.95 -9.10 -6.82
CA GLU A 260 -12.54 -8.55 -5.54
C GLU A 260 -12.75 -7.02 -5.50
N VAL A 261 -12.39 -6.31 -6.58
CA VAL A 261 -12.68 -4.87 -6.71
C VAL A 261 -14.19 -4.63 -6.65
N SER A 262 -14.98 -5.40 -7.39
CA SER A 262 -16.43 -5.31 -7.39
C SER A 262 -17.02 -5.56 -5.98
N ALA A 263 -16.49 -6.52 -5.25
CA ALA A 263 -16.94 -6.82 -3.88
C ALA A 263 -16.67 -5.66 -2.91
N ILE A 264 -15.51 -5.00 -2.98
CA ILE A 264 -15.20 -3.87 -2.09
C ILE A 264 -15.89 -2.57 -2.50
N THR A 265 -16.24 -2.36 -3.76
CA THR A 265 -17.03 -1.18 -4.19
C THR A 265 -18.43 -1.16 -3.59
N THR A 266 -18.95 -2.30 -3.12
CA THR A 266 -20.22 -2.36 -2.37
C THR A 266 -20.14 -1.67 -0.99
N ILE A 267 -18.95 -1.37 -0.48
CA ILE A 267 -18.77 -0.64 0.78
C ILE A 267 -19.06 0.84 0.54
N HIS A 268 -20.00 1.41 1.29
CA HIS A 268 -20.34 2.81 1.16
C HIS A 268 -19.10 3.70 1.32
N GLY A 269 -18.88 4.60 0.36
CA GLY A 269 -17.71 5.48 0.32
C GLY A 269 -16.45 4.88 -0.33
N CYS A 270 -16.53 3.63 -0.78
CA CYS A 270 -15.44 2.99 -1.54
C CYS A 270 -15.74 3.08 -3.04
N GLY A 271 -15.34 4.16 -3.69
CA GLY A 271 -15.42 4.29 -5.15
C GLY A 271 -14.38 3.41 -5.87
N MET A 272 -14.55 3.21 -7.18
CA MET A 272 -13.74 2.34 -8.04
C MET A 272 -12.22 2.57 -7.86
N VAL A 273 -11.74 3.81 -7.95
CA VAL A 273 -10.31 4.15 -7.78
C VAL A 273 -9.79 3.75 -6.39
N THR A 274 -10.62 3.88 -5.34
CA THR A 274 -10.22 3.48 -3.98
C THR A 274 -10.17 1.96 -3.85
N ALA A 275 -11.12 1.25 -4.43
CA ALA A 275 -11.15 -0.21 -4.48
C ALA A 275 -9.92 -0.75 -5.24
N CYS A 276 -9.63 -0.21 -6.41
CA CYS A 276 -8.44 -0.56 -7.20
C CYS A 276 -7.14 -0.28 -6.41
N SER A 277 -7.07 0.86 -5.68
CA SER A 277 -5.92 1.17 -4.84
C SER A 277 -5.74 0.19 -3.67
N ILE A 278 -6.83 -0.36 -3.12
CA ILE A 278 -6.75 -1.43 -2.13
C ILE A 278 -6.22 -2.71 -2.78
N MET A 279 -6.73 -3.09 -3.95
CA MET A 279 -6.32 -4.32 -4.62
C MET A 279 -4.88 -4.29 -5.12
N ALA A 280 -4.40 -3.17 -5.65
CA ALA A 280 -2.99 -3.00 -6.03
C ALA A 280 -2.04 -3.27 -4.84
N GLU A 281 -2.43 -2.88 -3.61
CA GLU A 281 -1.62 -3.10 -2.42
C GLU A 281 -1.79 -4.50 -1.81
N VAL A 282 -2.98 -5.06 -1.88
CA VAL A 282 -3.32 -6.37 -1.30
C VAL A 282 -2.92 -7.51 -2.23
N ILE A 283 -3.19 -7.37 -3.52
CA ILE A 283 -3.09 -8.34 -4.61
C ILE A 283 -3.97 -9.55 -4.33
N THR A 284 -3.66 -10.32 -3.28
CA THR A 284 -4.47 -11.45 -2.84
C THR A 284 -4.62 -11.45 -1.32
N ILE A 285 -5.82 -11.75 -0.86
CA ILE A 285 -6.13 -11.80 0.58
C ILE A 285 -5.50 -13.03 1.26
N LYS A 286 -5.11 -14.04 0.47
CA LYS A 286 -4.46 -15.28 0.94
C LYS A 286 -3.14 -15.01 1.70
N ARG A 287 -2.50 -13.86 1.48
CA ARG A 287 -1.29 -13.40 2.20
C ARG A 287 -1.50 -13.16 3.69
N PHE A 288 -2.73 -12.92 4.10
CA PHE A 288 -3.03 -12.50 5.47
C PHE A 288 -3.70 -13.63 6.24
N LYS A 289 -3.04 -14.13 7.26
CA LYS A 289 -3.54 -15.20 8.13
C LYS A 289 -4.93 -14.90 8.70
N ASN A 290 -5.18 -13.63 9.06
CA ASN A 290 -6.46 -13.18 9.60
C ASN A 290 -6.64 -11.65 9.48
N LYS A 291 -7.82 -11.16 9.85
CA LYS A 291 -8.17 -9.72 9.84
C LYS A 291 -7.26 -8.83 10.70
N HIS A 292 -6.61 -9.38 11.72
CA HIS A 292 -5.69 -8.64 12.59
C HIS A 292 -4.36 -8.40 11.90
N HIS A 293 -3.82 -9.42 11.19
CA HIS A 293 -2.65 -9.27 10.32
C HIS A 293 -2.90 -8.23 9.22
N PHE A 294 -4.07 -8.26 8.58
CA PHE A 294 -4.45 -7.27 7.58
C PHE A 294 -4.50 -5.85 8.16
N SER A 295 -5.16 -5.66 9.31
CA SER A 295 -5.23 -4.35 9.99
C SER A 295 -3.85 -3.84 10.44
N SER A 296 -2.97 -4.74 10.88
CA SER A 296 -1.60 -4.42 11.26
C SER A 296 -0.77 -4.01 10.03
N TYR A 297 -0.89 -4.74 8.92
CA TYR A 297 -0.27 -4.38 7.65
C TYR A 297 -0.72 -3.01 7.15
N ALA A 298 -2.01 -2.69 7.29
CA ALA A 298 -2.55 -1.37 6.96
C ALA A 298 -2.10 -0.25 7.93
N GLY A 299 -1.36 -0.57 9.00
CA GLY A 299 -0.93 0.39 10.00
C GLY A 299 -2.06 1.02 10.82
N ILE A 300 -3.18 0.29 10.99
CA ILE A 300 -4.38 0.79 11.67
C ILE A 300 -4.49 0.22 13.08
N SER A 301 -3.94 -0.97 13.31
CA SER A 301 -3.95 -1.60 14.63
C SER A 301 -3.25 -0.71 15.66
N PRO A 302 -3.88 -0.40 16.79
CA PRO A 302 -3.23 0.35 17.85
C PRO A 302 -2.10 -0.48 18.45
N THR A 303 -0.95 0.15 18.68
CA THR A 303 0.19 -0.45 19.38
C THR A 303 0.12 -0.02 20.84
N PRO A 304 0.00 -0.94 21.81
CA PRO A 304 0.06 -0.59 23.21
C PRO A 304 1.46 -0.09 23.56
N HIS A 305 1.50 0.99 24.31
CA HIS A 305 2.72 1.55 24.86
C HIS A 305 2.50 1.75 26.35
N SER A 306 3.00 0.80 27.13
CA SER A 306 2.88 0.83 28.58
C SER A 306 4.26 1.05 29.21
N SER A 307 4.34 2.04 30.08
CA SER A 307 5.49 2.27 30.96
C SER A 307 4.99 2.52 32.37
N GLY A 308 5.25 1.59 33.28
CA GLY A 308 4.79 1.67 34.65
C GLY A 308 3.26 1.83 34.75
N ARG A 309 2.79 2.93 35.36
CA ARG A 309 1.36 3.20 35.58
C ARG A 309 0.62 3.81 34.35
N LYS A 310 1.33 4.13 33.27
CA LYS A 310 0.73 4.76 32.07
C LYS A 310 0.54 3.75 30.95
N ASN A 311 -0.70 3.46 30.60
CA ASN A 311 -1.07 2.70 29.41
C ASN A 311 -1.56 3.64 28.32
N THR A 312 -0.76 3.84 27.30
CA THR A 312 -1.12 4.67 26.13
C THR A 312 -1.17 3.81 24.88
N MET A 313 -2.04 4.19 23.95
CA MET A 313 -2.13 3.54 22.64
C MET A 313 -1.52 4.44 21.58
N HIS A 314 -0.53 3.95 20.85
CA HIS A 314 0.10 4.66 19.74
C HIS A 314 -0.35 4.10 18.39
N THR A 315 -0.14 4.88 17.34
CA THR A 315 -0.34 4.40 15.96
C THR A 315 0.89 3.69 15.49
N ASN A 316 0.71 2.62 14.73
CA ASN A 316 1.80 1.97 14.01
C ASN A 316 2.23 2.86 12.81
N PRO A 317 3.41 3.49 12.83
CA PRO A 317 3.88 4.32 11.73
C PRO A 317 4.41 3.50 10.55
N PHE A 318 4.59 2.20 10.69
CA PHE A 318 5.27 1.32 9.76
C PHE A 318 4.34 0.48 8.87
N GLY A 319 3.02 0.73 8.93
CA GLY A 319 2.06 0.05 8.07
C GLY A 319 2.04 0.59 6.63
N ASN A 320 1.42 -0.16 5.73
CA ASN A 320 1.23 0.24 4.34
C ASN A 320 0.41 1.53 4.26
N ARG A 321 1.08 2.59 3.79
CA ARG A 321 0.53 3.96 3.79
C ARG A 321 -0.56 4.16 2.75
N GLN A 322 -0.50 3.45 1.62
CA GLN A 322 -1.51 3.57 0.56
C GLN A 322 -2.81 2.90 1.00
N LEU A 323 -2.72 1.68 1.54
CA LEU A 323 -3.87 0.97 2.11
C LEU A 323 -4.50 1.77 3.26
N ASN A 324 -3.68 2.35 4.16
CA ASN A 324 -4.16 3.23 5.23
C ASN A 324 -4.90 4.45 4.69
N ARG A 325 -4.39 5.08 3.62
CA ARG A 325 -5.02 6.24 2.96
C ARG A 325 -6.35 5.85 2.32
N SER A 326 -6.43 4.70 1.63
CA SER A 326 -7.66 4.21 1.03
C SER A 326 -8.74 4.00 2.08
N LEU A 327 -8.43 3.32 3.19
CA LEU A 327 -9.35 3.13 4.31
C LEU A 327 -9.73 4.46 5.01
N HIS A 328 -8.82 5.43 5.04
CA HIS A 328 -9.11 6.76 5.56
C HIS A 328 -10.09 7.52 4.67
N THR A 329 -9.94 7.42 3.36
CA THR A 329 -10.87 8.03 2.40
C THR A 329 -12.28 7.47 2.54
N ILE A 330 -12.41 6.14 2.68
CA ILE A 330 -13.71 5.47 2.93
C ILE A 330 -14.30 5.98 4.25
N ALA A 331 -13.52 6.01 5.33
CA ALA A 331 -13.98 6.46 6.63
C ALA A 331 -14.46 7.93 6.61
N LEU A 332 -13.74 8.83 5.95
CA LEU A 332 -14.16 10.23 5.78
C LEU A 332 -15.46 10.34 4.99
N SER A 333 -15.62 9.54 3.92
CA SER A 333 -16.84 9.52 3.14
C SER A 333 -18.04 9.06 3.98
N GLN A 334 -17.87 8.06 4.84
CA GLN A 334 -18.94 7.55 5.70
C GLN A 334 -19.39 8.54 6.76
N ILE A 335 -18.49 9.34 7.34
CA ILE A 335 -18.86 10.34 8.35
C ILE A 335 -19.31 11.68 7.76
N ALA A 336 -19.25 11.86 6.44
CA ALA A 336 -19.70 13.07 5.78
C ALA A 336 -21.21 13.30 5.96
N ILE A 337 -21.70 14.52 5.63
CA ILE A 337 -23.11 14.92 5.83
C ILE A 337 -24.07 13.93 5.13
N LYS A 338 -23.76 13.53 3.91
CA LYS A 338 -24.49 12.52 3.10
C LYS A 338 -23.83 11.13 3.18
N GLY A 339 -23.16 10.82 4.30
CA GLY A 339 -22.43 9.59 4.46
C GLY A 339 -23.29 8.41 4.90
N ASP A 340 -22.65 7.29 5.18
CA ASP A 340 -23.30 6.09 5.67
C ASP A 340 -23.82 6.28 7.10
N PRO A 341 -25.12 6.07 7.37
CA PRO A 341 -25.69 6.20 8.71
C PRO A 341 -24.93 5.39 9.76
N THR A 342 -24.62 4.15 9.46
CA THR A 342 -23.95 3.20 10.37
C THR A 342 -22.53 3.62 10.71
N GLY A 343 -21.75 4.01 9.72
CA GLY A 343 -20.39 4.53 9.94
C GLY A 343 -20.41 5.80 10.78
N LYS A 344 -21.38 6.66 10.54
CA LYS A 344 -21.60 7.91 11.28
C LYS A 344 -21.99 7.65 12.73
N GLU A 345 -22.96 6.77 12.97
CA GLU A 345 -23.38 6.35 14.31
C GLU A 345 -22.24 5.73 15.11
N TYR A 346 -21.48 4.83 14.48
CA TYR A 346 -20.31 4.25 15.12
C TYR A 346 -19.27 5.30 15.51
N TYR A 347 -18.98 6.25 14.61
CA TYR A 347 -18.07 7.35 14.89
C TYR A 347 -18.57 8.22 16.06
N GLN A 348 -19.86 8.60 16.06
CA GLN A 348 -20.48 9.39 17.13
C GLN A 348 -20.47 8.63 18.48
N LYS A 349 -20.75 7.33 18.47
CA LYS A 349 -20.61 6.47 19.65
C LYS A 349 -19.20 6.57 20.23
N LYS A 350 -18.16 6.51 19.39
CA LYS A 350 -16.77 6.61 19.86
C LYS A 350 -16.40 7.98 20.43
N LEU A 351 -17.00 9.05 19.92
CA LEU A 351 -16.87 10.38 20.51
C LEU A 351 -17.56 10.46 21.89
N LYS A 352 -18.77 9.89 22.04
CA LYS A 352 -19.48 9.82 23.32
C LYS A 352 -18.73 8.97 24.37
N GLU A 353 -17.94 7.98 23.92
CA GLU A 353 -17.03 7.21 24.79
C GLU A 353 -15.78 8.00 25.21
N GLY A 354 -15.70 9.31 24.93
CA GLY A 354 -14.59 10.19 25.31
C GLY A 354 -13.37 10.14 24.38
N LYS A 355 -13.46 9.48 23.22
CA LYS A 355 -12.35 9.43 22.26
C LYS A 355 -12.26 10.73 21.47
N THR A 356 -11.03 11.20 21.22
CA THR A 356 -10.80 12.34 20.30
C THR A 356 -11.28 12.02 18.89
N LYS A 357 -11.57 13.04 18.08
CA LYS A 357 -12.00 12.92 16.67
C LYS A 357 -11.06 11.99 15.87
N LEU A 358 -9.75 12.13 16.05
CA LEU A 358 -8.75 11.28 15.37
C LEU A 358 -8.81 9.83 15.84
N TRP A 359 -8.99 9.58 17.13
CA TRP A 359 -9.10 8.21 17.66
C TRP A 359 -10.43 7.55 17.26
N ALA A 360 -11.55 8.29 17.28
CA ALA A 360 -12.83 7.79 16.79
C ALA A 360 -12.75 7.38 15.31
N LEU A 361 -12.09 8.20 14.47
CA LEU A 361 -11.86 7.90 13.07
C LEU A 361 -10.94 6.66 12.87
N ARG A 362 -9.94 6.48 13.72
CA ARG A 362 -9.09 5.27 13.72
C ARG A 362 -9.88 4.03 14.08
N CYS A 363 -10.78 4.12 15.06
CA CYS A 363 -11.67 3.01 15.40
C CYS A 363 -12.55 2.62 14.20
N LEU A 364 -13.11 3.60 13.49
CA LEU A 364 -13.89 3.35 12.28
C LEU A 364 -13.04 2.69 11.18
N LYS A 365 -11.83 3.20 10.90
CA LYS A 365 -10.91 2.57 9.95
C LYS A 365 -10.58 1.12 10.31
N HIS A 366 -10.43 0.82 11.60
CA HIS A 366 -10.16 -0.55 12.05
C HIS A 366 -11.36 -1.49 11.78
N GLN A 367 -12.59 -1.00 11.93
CA GLN A 367 -13.77 -1.78 11.53
C GLN A 367 -13.83 -1.96 10.01
N LEU A 368 -13.59 -0.88 9.25
CA LEU A 368 -13.54 -0.95 7.78
C LEU A 368 -12.48 -1.93 7.27
N ALA A 369 -11.32 -1.99 7.90
CA ALA A 369 -10.30 -2.98 7.55
C ALA A 369 -10.80 -4.42 7.73
N LYS A 370 -11.59 -4.69 8.79
CA LYS A 370 -12.21 -6.02 8.99
C LYS A 370 -13.25 -6.33 7.92
N VAL A 371 -14.08 -5.35 7.56
CA VAL A 371 -15.09 -5.49 6.49
C VAL A 371 -14.43 -5.76 5.15
N VAL A 372 -13.41 -4.98 4.78
CA VAL A 372 -12.64 -5.20 3.55
C VAL A 372 -12.01 -6.59 3.53
N PHE A 373 -11.36 -7.00 4.63
CA PHE A 373 -10.78 -8.34 4.74
C PHE A 373 -11.83 -9.45 4.50
N GLN A 374 -13.00 -9.33 5.11
CA GLN A 374 -14.08 -10.33 4.96
C GLN A 374 -14.62 -10.34 3.53
N LYS A 375 -14.89 -9.17 2.93
CA LYS A 375 -15.34 -9.07 1.53
C LYS A 375 -14.36 -9.76 0.57
N LEU A 376 -13.06 -9.54 0.76
CA LEU A 376 -12.02 -10.14 -0.07
C LEU A 376 -11.84 -11.65 0.18
N ARG A 377 -12.15 -12.13 1.39
CA ARG A 377 -11.99 -13.54 1.73
C ARG A 377 -13.12 -14.42 1.20
N TYR A 378 -14.32 -13.85 1.03
CA TYR A 378 -15.51 -14.57 0.59
C TYR A 378 -15.89 -14.25 -0.86
N CYS A 379 -15.02 -13.60 -1.61
CA CYS A 379 -15.08 -13.36 -3.02
C CYS A 379 -14.37 -14.47 -3.80
#